data_d2344b1ce2dfde8cd5d5fcb4a11d1ae4
#
_entry.id   d2344b1ce2dfde8cd5d5fcb4a11d1ae4
#
_cell.length_a   1.000
_cell.length_b   1.000
_cell.length_c   1.000
_cell.angle_alpha   90.00
_cell.angle_beta   90.00
_cell.angle_gamma   90.00
#
_symmetry.space_group_name_H-M   'P 1'
#
loop_
_entity.id
_entity.type
_entity.pdbx_description
1 polymer ?
#
loop_
_entity_poly.entity_id
_entity_poly.type
_entity_poly.pdbx_seq_one_letter_code
_entity_poly.pdbx_strand_id
1 'polypeptide(L)'
;MEAIIGKQYPNKVIPLIEASKSSIKIIVFDWRWYPNDPGNPVQLFNQALIRAQRRGVEIKAITNIKEIVNILKQNGCQAKTIQTQKLVHPKLILIDDEVMVLGSHNFTQSAFTMNFEASVILQGRTELDEFLRFFDNMYNNYGELS
;
A
#
# COMPACT_ATOMS: atom_id res chain seq x y z
N MET A 1 6.66 17.33 5.68
CA MET A 1 6.47 16.03 6.35
C MET A 1 5.27 16.11 7.28
N GLU A 2 4.48 15.07 7.33
CA GLU A 2 3.33 14.99 8.23
C GLU A 2 3.35 13.65 8.97
N ALA A 3 3.17 13.67 10.29
CA ALA A 3 3.10 12.47 11.10
C ALA A 3 1.72 11.82 10.99
N ILE A 4 1.70 10.49 11.04
CA ILE A 4 0.49 9.67 11.13
C ILE A 4 0.62 8.80 12.36
N ILE A 5 -0.21 9.06 13.37
CA ILE A 5 -0.11 8.35 14.65
C ILE A 5 -1.36 7.49 14.85
N GLY A 6 -1.13 6.19 15.05
CA GLY A 6 -2.18 5.23 15.38
C GLY A 6 -3.36 5.27 14.41
N LYS A 7 -4.54 5.49 14.93
CA LYS A 7 -5.81 5.47 14.16
C LYS A 7 -5.99 6.62 13.18
N GLN A 8 -5.03 7.54 13.10
CA GLN A 8 -5.07 8.61 12.09
C GLN A 8 -4.83 8.08 10.67
N TYR A 9 -4.33 6.84 10.52
CA TYR A 9 -3.86 6.34 9.22
C TYR A 9 -4.94 6.38 8.14
N PRO A 10 -6.12 5.77 8.33
CA PRO A 10 -7.12 5.80 7.26
C PRO A 10 -7.57 7.22 6.91
N ASN A 11 -7.76 8.09 7.89
CA ASN A 11 -8.25 9.45 7.65
C ASN A 11 -7.24 10.34 6.92
N LYS A 12 -5.95 10.06 7.05
CA LYS A 12 -4.88 10.81 6.37
C LYS A 12 -4.48 10.19 5.04
N VAL A 13 -4.54 8.88 4.92
CA VAL A 13 -4.04 8.17 3.73
C VAL A 13 -5.12 8.00 2.65
N ILE A 14 -6.36 7.69 3.03
CA ILE A 14 -7.43 7.50 2.05
C ILE A 14 -7.58 8.74 1.15
N PRO A 15 -7.58 9.99 1.66
CA PRO A 15 -7.63 11.15 0.78
C PRO A 15 -6.47 11.24 -0.23
N LEU A 16 -5.27 10.78 0.15
CA LEU A 16 -4.14 10.74 -0.77
C LEU A 16 -4.39 9.72 -1.90
N ILE A 17 -4.94 8.57 -1.58
CA ILE A 17 -5.32 7.55 -2.56
C ILE A 17 -6.39 8.11 -3.51
N GLU A 18 -7.41 8.77 -2.95
CA GLU A 18 -8.50 9.36 -3.75
C GLU A 18 -8.00 10.46 -4.68
N ALA A 19 -6.94 11.17 -4.31
CA ALA A 19 -6.36 12.24 -5.11
C ALA A 19 -5.33 11.73 -6.14
N SER A 20 -5.00 10.44 -6.14
CA SER A 20 -3.99 9.87 -7.05
C SER A 20 -4.41 9.99 -8.50
N LYS A 21 -3.43 10.17 -9.40
CA LYS A 21 -3.68 10.43 -10.82
C LYS A 21 -3.01 9.43 -11.75
N SER A 22 -1.81 8.94 -11.42
CA SER A 22 -1.04 8.11 -12.37
C SER A 22 -0.64 6.76 -11.82
N SER A 23 -0.12 6.67 -10.59
CA SER A 23 0.39 5.40 -10.08
C SER A 23 0.32 5.31 -8.56
N ILE A 24 0.14 4.08 -8.06
CA ILE A 24 0.26 3.74 -6.64
C ILE A 24 1.10 2.47 -6.56
N LYS A 25 2.21 2.54 -5.81
CA LYS A 25 3.13 1.43 -5.58
C LYS A 25 3.11 1.09 -4.10
N ILE A 26 2.91 -0.17 -3.76
CA ILE A 26 2.69 -0.61 -2.37
C ILE A 26 3.63 -1.76 -2.04
N ILE A 27 4.29 -1.67 -0.88
CA ILE A 27 4.88 -2.82 -0.20
C ILE A 27 4.29 -2.86 1.20
N VAL A 28 3.69 -3.97 1.59
CA VAL A 28 3.17 -4.15 2.94
C VAL A 28 3.27 -5.61 3.35
N PHE A 29 3.66 -5.85 4.62
CA PHE A 29 3.85 -7.19 5.13
C PHE A 29 2.51 -7.91 5.28
N ASP A 30 1.55 -7.36 6.03
CA ASP A 30 0.25 -7.95 6.30
C ASP A 30 -0.87 -7.05 5.80
N TRP A 31 -1.82 -7.64 5.11
CA TRP A 31 -2.92 -6.94 4.45
C TRP A 31 -4.18 -7.79 4.53
N ARG A 32 -5.28 -7.20 4.97
CA ARG A 32 -6.54 -7.89 5.15
C ARG A 32 -7.62 -7.33 4.26
N TRP A 33 -8.60 -8.14 3.97
CA TRP A 33 -9.78 -7.79 3.19
C TRP A 33 -11.01 -8.18 3.98
N TYR A 34 -11.98 -7.27 4.07
CA TYR A 34 -13.18 -7.45 4.89
C TYR A 34 -14.43 -7.28 4.03
N PRO A 35 -14.77 -8.27 3.16
CA PRO A 35 -15.86 -8.10 2.18
C PRO A 35 -17.23 -7.97 2.83
N ASN A 36 -17.41 -8.51 4.03
CA ASN A 36 -18.68 -8.47 4.74
C ASN A 36 -18.78 -7.32 5.76
N ASP A 37 -17.79 -6.45 5.78
CA ASP A 37 -17.74 -5.30 6.68
C ASP A 37 -17.30 -4.04 5.92
N PRO A 38 -18.18 -3.49 5.07
CA PRO A 38 -17.80 -2.38 4.18
C PRO A 38 -17.43 -1.09 4.91
N GLY A 39 -17.86 -0.94 6.16
CA GLY A 39 -17.50 0.22 7.00
C GLY A 39 -16.18 0.08 7.73
N ASN A 40 -15.53 -1.08 7.69
CA ASN A 40 -14.24 -1.28 8.31
C ASN A 40 -13.20 -0.32 7.70
N PRO A 41 -12.38 0.37 8.51
CA PRO A 41 -11.41 1.33 7.97
C PRO A 41 -10.45 0.73 6.94
N VAL A 42 -10.03 -0.53 7.11
CA VAL A 42 -9.19 -1.20 6.12
C VAL A 42 -9.96 -1.43 4.82
N GLN A 43 -11.24 -1.81 4.92
CA GLN A 43 -12.05 -2.04 3.72
C GLN A 43 -12.35 -0.72 2.99
N LEU A 44 -12.53 0.38 3.70
CA LEU A 44 -12.64 1.70 3.08
C LEU A 44 -11.36 2.06 2.32
N PHE A 45 -10.19 1.79 2.91
CA PHE A 45 -8.90 1.94 2.25
C PHE A 45 -8.82 1.05 1.00
N ASN A 46 -9.17 -0.22 1.11
CA ASN A 46 -9.17 -1.17 0.00
C ASN A 46 -10.05 -0.69 -1.15
N GLN A 47 -11.25 -0.21 -0.86
CA GLN A 47 -12.15 0.28 -1.89
C GLN A 47 -11.65 1.57 -2.54
N ALA A 48 -10.94 2.42 -1.81
CA ALA A 48 -10.30 3.59 -2.40
C ALA A 48 -9.26 3.19 -3.45
N LEU A 49 -8.48 2.14 -3.20
CA LEU A 49 -7.52 1.60 -4.18
C LEU A 49 -8.25 1.08 -5.42
N ILE A 50 -9.33 0.35 -5.23
CA ILE A 50 -10.10 -0.19 -6.37
C ILE A 50 -10.69 0.95 -7.20
N ARG A 51 -11.21 2.01 -6.56
CA ARG A 51 -11.70 3.18 -7.29
C ARG A 51 -10.58 3.88 -8.07
N ALA A 52 -9.38 3.97 -7.47
CA ALA A 52 -8.23 4.55 -8.17
C ALA A 52 -7.89 3.75 -9.43
N GLN A 53 -7.86 2.42 -9.33
CA GLN A 53 -7.62 1.56 -10.48
C GLN A 53 -8.68 1.77 -11.56
N ARG A 54 -9.93 1.90 -11.19
CA ARG A 54 -11.03 2.13 -12.14
C ARG A 54 -10.94 3.49 -12.84
N ARG A 55 -10.30 4.48 -12.19
CA ARG A 55 -10.01 5.78 -12.81
C ARG A 55 -8.84 5.73 -13.79
N GLY A 56 -8.10 4.62 -13.84
CA GLY A 56 -6.93 4.48 -14.69
C GLY A 56 -5.60 4.65 -13.97
N VAL A 57 -5.59 4.72 -12.63
CA VAL A 57 -4.34 4.74 -11.86
C VAL A 57 -3.71 3.34 -11.91
N GLU A 58 -2.43 3.27 -12.28
CA GLU A 58 -1.69 2.01 -12.29
C GLU A 58 -1.31 1.62 -10.87
N ILE A 59 -1.78 0.45 -10.41
CA ILE A 59 -1.50 -0.03 -9.07
C ILE A 59 -0.61 -1.26 -9.16
N LYS A 60 0.54 -1.21 -8.46
CA LYS A 60 1.46 -2.34 -8.29
C LYS A 60 1.67 -2.58 -6.80
N ALA A 61 1.46 -3.80 -6.34
CA ALA A 61 1.57 -4.13 -4.93
C ALA A 61 2.43 -5.38 -4.71
N ILE A 62 3.23 -5.33 -3.65
CA ILE A 62 3.98 -6.48 -3.11
C ILE A 62 3.48 -6.70 -1.69
N THR A 63 2.99 -7.90 -1.39
CA THR A 63 2.56 -8.27 -0.05
C THR A 63 2.85 -9.75 0.19
N ASN A 64 2.93 -10.15 1.46
CA ASN A 64 3.16 -11.53 1.82
C ASN A 64 1.87 -12.37 1.78
N ILE A 65 0.73 -11.74 1.59
CA ILE A 65 -0.58 -12.42 1.68
C ILE A 65 -1.07 -12.75 0.27
N LYS A 66 -0.94 -14.02 -0.11
CA LYS A 66 -1.29 -14.48 -1.46
C LYS A 66 -2.76 -14.24 -1.80
N GLU A 67 -3.65 -14.40 -0.83
CA GLU A 67 -5.08 -14.14 -1.05
C GLU A 67 -5.33 -12.69 -1.49
N ILE A 68 -4.62 -11.74 -0.89
CA ILE A 68 -4.72 -10.32 -1.26
C ILE A 68 -4.22 -10.10 -2.69
N VAL A 69 -3.11 -10.74 -3.06
CA VAL A 69 -2.60 -10.67 -4.43
C VAL A 69 -3.68 -11.10 -5.42
N ASN A 70 -4.36 -12.22 -5.13
CA ASN A 70 -5.43 -12.73 -5.99
C ASN A 70 -6.59 -11.74 -6.09
N ILE A 71 -7.02 -11.16 -4.97
CA ILE A 71 -8.10 -10.17 -4.96
C ILE A 71 -7.74 -8.94 -5.78
N LEU A 72 -6.52 -8.42 -5.61
CA LEU A 72 -6.06 -7.25 -6.36
C LEU A 72 -6.02 -7.53 -7.86
N LYS A 73 -5.50 -8.69 -8.25
CA LYS A 73 -5.47 -9.08 -9.68
C LYS A 73 -6.87 -9.19 -10.26
N GLN A 74 -7.82 -9.77 -9.53
CA GLN A 74 -9.22 -9.87 -9.96
C GLN A 74 -9.87 -8.51 -10.17
N ASN A 75 -9.35 -7.47 -9.52
CA ASN A 75 -9.83 -6.10 -9.65
C ASN A 75 -9.00 -5.24 -10.61
N GLY A 76 -8.14 -5.87 -11.41
CA GLY A 76 -7.38 -5.17 -12.44
C GLY A 76 -6.05 -4.57 -11.98
N CYS A 77 -5.66 -4.77 -10.72
CA CYS A 77 -4.37 -4.31 -10.21
C CYS A 77 -3.26 -5.31 -10.54
N GLN A 78 -2.02 -4.83 -10.59
CA GLN A 78 -0.85 -5.68 -10.64
C GLN A 78 -0.40 -5.94 -9.20
N ALA A 79 -0.16 -7.19 -8.87
CA ALA A 79 0.24 -7.55 -7.51
C ALA A 79 0.99 -8.87 -7.51
N LYS A 80 1.90 -9.04 -6.56
CA LYS A 80 2.59 -10.31 -6.38
C LYS A 80 3.15 -10.47 -4.97
N THR A 81 3.31 -11.71 -4.54
CA THR A 81 4.27 -12.08 -3.51
C THR A 81 5.59 -12.33 -4.21
N ILE A 82 6.70 -11.96 -3.61
CA ILE A 82 7.99 -12.17 -4.25
C ILE A 82 8.71 -13.39 -3.67
N GLN A 83 9.40 -14.12 -4.54
CA GLN A 83 10.19 -15.27 -4.15
C GLN A 83 11.54 -14.80 -3.61
N THR A 84 11.70 -14.90 -2.28
CA THR A 84 12.91 -14.47 -1.59
C THR A 84 13.02 -15.21 -0.26
N GLN A 85 14.27 -15.38 0.22
CA GLN A 85 14.54 -15.91 1.57
C GLN A 85 14.54 -14.79 2.61
N LYS A 86 14.55 -13.53 2.20
CA LYS A 86 14.50 -12.39 3.11
C LYS A 86 13.05 -12.03 3.41
N LEU A 87 12.81 -11.53 4.62
CA LEU A 87 11.51 -11.02 5.00
C LEU A 87 11.21 -9.72 4.25
N VAL A 88 10.05 -9.66 3.60
CA VAL A 88 9.56 -8.42 2.98
C VAL A 88 8.76 -7.69 4.04
N HIS A 89 9.35 -6.69 4.68
CA HIS A 89 8.80 -6.09 5.90
C HIS A 89 8.43 -4.59 5.81
N PRO A 90 8.80 -3.83 4.77
CA PRO A 90 8.37 -2.43 4.69
C PRO A 90 6.86 -2.27 4.64
N LYS A 91 6.36 -1.12 5.14
CA LYS A 91 4.97 -0.69 5.00
C LYS A 91 5.01 0.66 4.29
N LEU A 92 4.93 0.61 2.97
CA LEU A 92 5.29 1.71 2.07
C LEU A 92 4.22 1.89 1.00
N ILE A 93 3.80 3.13 0.80
CA ILE A 93 2.96 3.52 -0.35
C ILE A 93 3.65 4.67 -1.06
N LEU A 94 3.82 4.55 -2.37
CA LEU A 94 4.34 5.61 -3.23
C LEU A 94 3.23 6.02 -4.21
N ILE A 95 2.83 7.28 -4.16
CA ILE A 95 1.69 7.79 -4.93
C ILE A 95 2.21 8.80 -5.94
N ASP A 96 1.93 8.56 -7.23
CA ASP A 96 2.27 9.45 -8.34
C ASP A 96 3.77 9.81 -8.40
N ASP A 97 4.62 8.96 -7.81
CA ASP A 97 6.06 9.17 -7.66
C ASP A 97 6.41 10.50 -6.94
N GLU A 98 5.48 11.05 -6.18
CA GLU A 98 5.64 12.35 -5.51
C GLU A 98 5.33 12.33 -4.02
N VAL A 99 4.49 11.40 -3.56
CA VAL A 99 4.06 11.29 -2.16
C VAL A 99 4.40 9.91 -1.65
N MET A 100 4.98 9.83 -0.46
CA MET A 100 5.28 8.57 0.20
C MET A 100 4.63 8.51 1.57
N VAL A 101 4.05 7.36 1.87
CA VAL A 101 3.62 6.99 3.23
C VAL A 101 4.49 5.83 3.67
N LEU A 102 5.21 5.98 4.76
CA LEU A 102 6.15 4.97 5.25
C LEU A 102 6.08 4.89 6.77
N GLY A 103 6.05 3.68 7.31
CA GLY A 103 6.10 3.50 8.76
C GLY A 103 5.78 2.10 9.19
N SER A 104 5.11 1.98 10.33
CA SER A 104 4.84 0.69 10.96
C SER A 104 3.48 0.11 10.65
N HIS A 105 2.56 0.88 10.06
CA HIS A 105 1.18 0.43 9.84
C HIS A 105 1.09 -0.66 8.77
N ASN A 106 0.71 -1.87 9.17
CA ASN A 106 0.15 -2.86 8.26
C ASN A 106 -1.29 -2.47 7.89
N PHE A 107 -1.85 -3.09 6.86
CA PHE A 107 -3.22 -2.83 6.43
C PHE A 107 -4.16 -3.82 7.10
N THR A 108 -4.29 -3.67 8.42
CA THR A 108 -5.07 -4.55 9.29
C THR A 108 -5.92 -3.71 10.23
N GLN A 109 -7.01 -4.30 10.71
CA GLN A 109 -7.88 -3.60 11.66
C GLN A 109 -7.12 -3.18 12.92
N SER A 110 -6.27 -4.05 13.45
CA SER A 110 -5.49 -3.72 14.64
C SER A 110 -4.53 -2.55 14.41
N ALA A 111 -3.86 -2.50 13.26
CA ALA A 111 -2.96 -1.39 12.93
C ALA A 111 -3.73 -0.08 12.75
N PHE A 112 -4.92 -0.13 12.16
CA PHE A 112 -5.70 1.08 11.85
C PHE A 112 -6.52 1.59 13.03
N THR A 113 -6.74 0.78 14.07
CA THR A 113 -7.70 1.14 15.14
C THR A 113 -7.19 0.96 16.57
N MET A 114 -6.21 0.09 16.80
CA MET A 114 -5.88 -0.37 18.17
C MET A 114 -4.42 -0.24 18.55
N ASN A 115 -3.49 -0.57 17.66
CA ASN A 115 -2.07 -0.67 17.99
C ASN A 115 -1.44 0.70 18.18
N PHE A 116 -0.32 0.73 18.91
CA PHE A 116 0.61 1.84 18.84
C PHE A 116 1.36 1.74 17.52
N GLU A 117 1.07 2.65 16.60
CA GLU A 117 1.69 2.69 15.27
C GLU A 117 2.11 4.11 14.95
N ALA A 118 3.17 4.25 14.16
CA ALA A 118 3.62 5.55 13.68
C ALA A 118 4.12 5.44 12.25
N SER A 119 3.68 6.38 11.43
CA SER A 119 4.10 6.50 10.03
C SER A 119 4.28 7.97 9.68
N VAL A 120 4.85 8.25 8.52
CA VAL A 120 5.02 9.61 8.02
C VAL A 120 4.55 9.73 6.59
N ILE A 121 4.09 10.92 6.23
CA ILE A 121 3.86 11.33 4.84
C ILE A 121 5.02 12.25 4.46
N LEU A 122 5.72 11.92 3.38
CA LEU A 122 6.78 12.74 2.79
C LEU A 122 6.40 13.09 1.36
N GLN A 123 6.77 14.28 0.92
CA GLN A 123 6.50 14.76 -0.43
C GLN A 123 7.80 15.27 -1.08
N GLY A 124 7.86 15.11 -2.40
CA GLY A 124 9.00 15.58 -3.17
C GLY A 124 9.65 14.48 -3.97
N ARG A 125 9.67 14.61 -5.30
CA ARG A 125 10.19 13.56 -6.18
C ARG A 125 11.66 13.23 -5.89
N THR A 126 12.48 14.25 -5.63
CA THR A 126 13.91 14.06 -5.37
C THR A 126 14.12 13.25 -4.10
N GLU A 127 13.37 13.54 -3.04
CA GLU A 127 13.47 12.87 -1.76
C GLU A 127 13.03 11.41 -1.85
N LEU A 128 12.17 11.08 -2.81
CA LEU A 128 11.63 9.72 -2.96
C LEU A 128 12.42 8.87 -3.94
N ASP A 129 13.42 9.40 -4.61
CA ASP A 129 14.09 8.72 -5.72
C ASP A 129 14.66 7.35 -5.33
N GLU A 130 15.31 7.23 -4.18
CA GLU A 130 15.84 5.94 -3.73
C GLU A 130 14.73 4.94 -3.41
N PHE A 131 13.61 5.40 -2.85
CA PHE A 131 12.46 4.52 -2.55
C PHE A 131 11.78 4.04 -3.82
N LEU A 132 11.70 4.89 -4.84
CA LEU A 132 11.16 4.50 -6.14
C LEU A 132 12.05 3.43 -6.80
N ARG A 133 13.36 3.61 -6.77
CA ARG A 133 14.29 2.60 -7.29
C ARG A 133 14.23 1.30 -6.49
N PHE A 134 14.12 1.40 -5.17
CA PHE A 134 13.97 0.24 -4.30
C PHE A 134 12.72 -0.56 -4.67
N PHE A 135 11.57 0.11 -4.82
CA PHE A 135 10.34 -0.55 -5.23
C PHE A 135 10.50 -1.22 -6.60
N ASP A 136 10.98 -0.49 -7.59
CA ASP A 136 11.09 -1.01 -8.95
C ASP A 136 12.03 -2.20 -9.02
N ASN A 137 13.14 -2.16 -8.27
CA ASN A 137 14.08 -3.28 -8.19
C ASN A 137 13.40 -4.51 -7.58
N MET A 138 12.67 -4.33 -6.48
CA MET A 138 11.97 -5.45 -5.84
C MET A 138 10.90 -6.03 -6.76
N TYR A 139 10.11 -5.17 -7.38
CA TYR A 139 8.98 -5.62 -8.20
C TYR A 139 9.46 -6.31 -9.48
N ASN A 140 10.49 -5.78 -10.13
CA ASN A 140 10.91 -6.23 -11.46
C ASN A 140 11.92 -7.37 -11.43
N ASN A 141 12.72 -7.51 -10.36
CA ASN A 141 13.87 -8.43 -10.34
C ASN A 141 13.69 -9.67 -9.48
N TYR A 142 12.56 -9.82 -8.80
CA TYR A 142 12.23 -11.03 -8.05
C TYR A 142 11.05 -11.74 -8.69
N GLY A 143 11.14 -13.06 -8.80
CA GLY A 143 10.04 -13.88 -9.30
C GLY A 143 8.86 -13.90 -8.35
N GLU A 144 7.69 -14.20 -8.90
CA GLU A 144 6.48 -14.38 -8.10
C GLU A 144 6.53 -15.72 -7.37
N LEU A 145 6.14 -15.71 -6.09
CA LEU A 145 6.03 -16.94 -5.32
C LEU A 145 4.82 -17.75 -5.80
N SER A 146 5.08 -18.97 -6.22
CA SER A 146 4.06 -19.88 -6.74
C SER A 146 3.29 -20.59 -5.62
#